data_af5f5542f7c68c82b71d0992ce30718f
#
_entry.id   af5f5542f7c68c82b71d0992ce30718f
#
_cell.length_a   1.000
_cell.length_b   1.000
_cell.length_c   1.000
_cell.angle_alpha   90.00
_cell.angle_beta   90.00
_cell.angle_gamma   90.00
#
_symmetry.space_group_name_H-M   'P 1'
#
loop_
_entity.id
_entity.type
_entity.pdbx_description
1 polymer ?
#
loop_
_entity_poly.entity_id
_entity_poly.type
_entity_poly.pdbx_seq_one_letter_code
_entity_poly.pdbx_strand_id
1 'polypeptide(L)'
;MNSLVRQILRLWDEPIVDWAAAETAFHAVYADPVVVNDVKLAVPDLVSRALALQETYEGRTTEVIESFEADGRIALAVRMRGRHVGALATPLGPVAPTGRMVEIRVIDLLTVSGGRVSAITTLSDELSLLRQLDAVALI
;
A
#
# COMPACT_ATOMS: atom_id res chain seq x y z
N MET A 1 2.27 -18.44 -5.76
CA MET A 1 1.63 -17.13 -5.62
C MET A 1 1.40 -16.55 -7.00
N ASN A 2 0.28 -15.89 -7.19
CA ASN A 2 -0.14 -15.26 -8.43
C ASN A 2 0.95 -14.28 -8.95
N SER A 3 1.20 -14.31 -10.25
CA SER A 3 2.20 -13.44 -10.90
C SER A 3 1.88 -11.96 -10.74
N LEU A 4 0.60 -11.58 -10.82
CA LEU A 4 0.15 -10.19 -10.66
C LEU A 4 0.40 -9.70 -9.22
N VAL A 5 0.17 -10.54 -8.22
CA VAL A 5 0.46 -10.21 -6.82
C VAL A 5 1.96 -9.93 -6.63
N ARG A 6 2.83 -10.75 -7.23
CA ARG A 6 4.28 -10.49 -7.16
C ARG A 6 4.66 -9.17 -7.80
N GLN A 7 4.06 -8.83 -8.94
CA GLN A 7 4.29 -7.55 -9.60
C GLN A 7 3.85 -6.38 -8.73
N ILE A 8 2.67 -6.49 -8.11
CA ILE A 8 2.14 -5.47 -7.20
C ILE A 8 3.10 -5.24 -6.03
N LEU A 9 3.51 -6.31 -5.35
CA LEU A 9 4.43 -6.19 -4.22
C LEU A 9 5.75 -5.55 -4.64
N ARG A 10 6.27 -5.90 -5.80
CA ARG A 10 7.50 -5.31 -6.33
C ARG A 10 7.35 -3.81 -6.58
N LEU A 11 6.25 -3.38 -7.19
CA LEU A 11 6.01 -1.96 -7.46
C LEU A 11 6.01 -1.11 -6.19
N TRP A 12 5.42 -1.65 -5.12
CA TRP A 12 5.28 -0.90 -3.86
C TRP A 12 6.52 -1.00 -2.97
N ASP A 13 7.30 -2.06 -3.09
CA ASP A 13 8.47 -2.31 -2.24
C ASP A 13 9.78 -1.81 -2.85
N GLU A 14 9.94 -1.85 -4.17
CA GLU A 14 11.17 -1.36 -4.81
C GLU A 14 11.27 0.18 -4.72
N PRO A 15 12.45 0.71 -4.36
CA PRO A 15 12.64 2.15 -4.27
C PRO A 15 12.34 2.85 -5.59
N ILE A 16 11.55 3.93 -5.54
CA ILE A 16 11.25 4.76 -6.69
C ILE A 16 12.36 5.80 -6.81
N VAL A 17 13.21 5.67 -7.83
CA VAL A 17 14.31 6.60 -8.12
C VAL A 17 14.08 7.37 -9.42
N ASP A 18 13.24 6.88 -10.30
CA ASP A 18 12.86 7.48 -11.57
C ASP A 18 11.35 7.45 -11.69
N TRP A 19 10.72 8.62 -11.63
CA TRP A 19 9.26 8.74 -11.68
C TRP A 19 8.68 8.17 -12.98
N ALA A 20 9.26 8.51 -14.13
CA ALA A 20 8.73 8.06 -15.43
C ALA A 20 8.77 6.54 -15.56
N ALA A 21 9.84 5.90 -15.10
CA ALA A 21 9.97 4.45 -15.10
C ALA A 21 8.94 3.81 -14.15
N ALA A 22 8.75 4.37 -12.96
CA ALA A 22 7.74 3.90 -12.00
C ALA A 22 6.34 4.04 -12.57
N GLU A 23 6.00 5.17 -13.16
CA GLU A 23 4.69 5.39 -13.77
C GLU A 23 4.39 4.38 -14.86
N THR A 24 5.36 4.09 -15.74
CA THR A 24 5.23 3.07 -16.79
C THR A 24 4.98 1.69 -16.17
N ALA A 25 5.72 1.33 -15.12
CA ALA A 25 5.56 0.05 -14.44
C ALA A 25 4.18 -0.07 -13.76
N PHE A 26 3.69 1.00 -13.14
CA PHE A 26 2.36 1.03 -12.54
C PHE A 26 1.26 0.91 -13.59
N HIS A 27 1.37 1.58 -14.73
CA HIS A 27 0.42 1.45 -15.84
C HIS A 27 0.34 0.03 -16.40
N ALA A 28 1.39 -0.75 -16.31
CA ALA A 28 1.36 -2.16 -16.72
C ALA A 28 0.50 -3.04 -15.81
N VAL A 29 0.28 -2.63 -14.57
CA VAL A 29 -0.41 -3.40 -13.54
C VAL A 29 -1.81 -2.85 -13.23
N TYR A 30 -1.98 -1.53 -13.25
CA TYR A 30 -3.24 -0.87 -12.89
C TYR A 30 -3.93 -0.25 -14.09
N ALA A 31 -5.25 -0.33 -14.12
CA ALA A 31 -6.06 0.45 -15.04
C ALA A 31 -5.98 1.94 -14.67
N ASP A 32 -6.21 2.81 -15.63
CA ASP A 32 -6.26 4.25 -15.42
C ASP A 32 -7.56 4.81 -16.02
N PRO A 33 -8.54 5.26 -15.22
CA PRO A 33 -8.49 5.34 -13.76
C PRO A 33 -8.59 3.97 -13.07
N VAL A 34 -8.08 3.90 -11.86
CA VAL A 34 -8.28 2.79 -10.94
C VAL A 34 -9.16 3.26 -9.78
N VAL A 35 -10.10 2.44 -9.35
CA VAL A 35 -11.00 2.80 -8.25
C VAL A 35 -10.43 2.26 -6.94
N VAL A 36 -10.16 3.15 -5.99
CA VAL A 36 -9.64 2.78 -4.67
C VAL A 36 -10.61 3.26 -3.61
N ASN A 37 -11.20 2.31 -2.87
CA ASN A 37 -12.22 2.61 -1.86
C ASN A 37 -13.29 3.58 -2.41
N ASP A 38 -13.86 3.24 -3.56
CA ASP A 38 -14.92 3.99 -4.26
C ASP A 38 -14.49 5.34 -4.87
N VAL A 39 -13.21 5.67 -4.84
CA VAL A 39 -12.69 6.91 -5.43
C VAL A 39 -11.85 6.60 -6.66
N LYS A 40 -12.14 7.27 -7.76
CA LYS A 40 -11.35 7.16 -8.99
C LYS A 40 -10.03 7.91 -8.82
N LEU A 41 -8.93 7.20 -9.04
CA LEU A 41 -7.58 7.75 -9.00
C LEU A 41 -6.89 7.54 -10.34
N ALA A 42 -6.07 8.49 -10.74
CA ALA A 42 -5.14 8.30 -11.84
C ALA A 42 -3.95 7.47 -11.37
N VAL A 43 -3.32 6.74 -12.28
CA VAL A 43 -2.14 5.92 -11.94
C VAL A 43 -1.01 6.74 -11.29
N PRO A 44 -0.70 7.99 -11.71
CA PRO A 44 0.26 8.82 -11.02
C PRO A 44 -0.03 9.02 -9.52
N ASP A 45 -1.30 9.02 -9.11
CA ASP A 45 -1.67 9.13 -7.70
C ASP A 45 -1.22 7.90 -6.90
N LEU A 46 -1.25 6.71 -7.50
CA LEU A 46 -0.73 5.50 -6.88
C LEU A 46 0.79 5.55 -6.72
N VAL A 47 1.49 6.08 -7.72
CA VAL A 47 2.95 6.27 -7.65
C VAL A 47 3.30 7.22 -6.50
N SER A 48 2.55 8.32 -6.35
CA SER A 48 2.71 9.25 -5.22
C SER A 48 2.51 8.57 -3.88
N ARG A 49 1.50 7.71 -3.76
CA ARG A 49 1.24 6.96 -2.52
C ARG A 49 2.35 5.98 -2.19
N ALA A 50 2.88 5.29 -3.20
CA ALA A 50 4.01 4.38 -3.01
C ALA A 50 5.26 5.13 -2.56
N LEU A 51 5.55 6.28 -3.17
CA LEU A 51 6.67 7.13 -2.78
C LEU A 51 6.52 7.64 -1.34
N ALA A 52 5.32 8.11 -0.97
CA ALA A 52 5.03 8.54 0.40
C ALA A 52 5.28 7.42 1.42
N LEU A 53 4.88 6.20 1.10
CA LEU A 53 5.09 5.04 1.95
C LEU A 53 6.59 4.75 2.12
N GLN A 54 7.36 4.86 1.05
CA GLN A 54 8.81 4.67 1.07
C GLN A 54 9.54 5.76 1.86
N GLU A 55 9.02 6.99 1.84
CA GLU A 55 9.57 8.11 2.61
C GLU A 55 9.19 8.05 4.10
N THR A 56 8.03 7.48 4.42
CA THR A 56 7.54 7.35 5.79
C THR A 56 8.30 6.28 6.57
N TYR A 57 8.65 5.17 5.91
CA TYR A 57 9.28 4.02 6.55
C TYR A 57 10.58 3.64 5.86
N GLU A 58 11.62 3.38 6.65
CA GLU A 58 12.86 2.78 6.14
C GLU A 58 12.95 1.29 6.49
N GLY A 59 13.73 0.55 5.72
CA GLY A 59 13.93 -0.87 5.93
C GLY A 59 12.63 -1.67 5.85
N ARG A 60 11.70 -1.21 5.04
CA ARG A 60 10.37 -1.78 4.96
C ARG A 60 10.41 -3.18 4.33
N THR A 61 9.72 -4.11 4.98
CA THR A 61 9.51 -5.48 4.48
C THR A 61 8.02 -5.76 4.41
N THR A 62 7.61 -6.51 3.39
CA THR A 62 6.23 -6.93 3.20
C THR A 62 6.17 -8.44 3.11
N GLU A 63 5.38 -9.05 3.97
CA GLU A 63 5.14 -10.50 4.01
C GLU A 63 3.69 -10.77 3.61
N VAL A 64 3.50 -11.69 2.67
CA VAL A 64 2.16 -12.17 2.34
C VAL A 64 1.72 -13.16 3.40
N ILE A 65 0.64 -12.82 4.13
CA ILE A 65 0.04 -13.71 5.12
C ILE A 65 -0.79 -14.76 4.39
N GLU A 66 -1.62 -14.31 3.45
CA GLU A 66 -2.52 -15.17 2.70
C GLU A 66 -2.92 -14.49 1.40
N SER A 67 -3.05 -15.26 0.34
CA SER A 67 -3.53 -14.76 -0.95
C SER A 67 -4.31 -15.87 -1.65
N PHE A 68 -5.46 -15.52 -2.21
CA PHE A 68 -6.22 -16.43 -3.08
C PHE A 68 -7.02 -15.63 -4.10
N GLU A 69 -7.39 -16.31 -5.18
CA GLU A 69 -8.13 -15.69 -6.28
C GLU A 69 -9.30 -16.54 -6.72
N ALA A 70 -10.33 -15.89 -7.19
CA ALA A 70 -11.50 -16.52 -7.79
C ALA A 70 -12.23 -15.49 -8.67
N ASP A 71 -12.62 -15.89 -9.87
CA ASP A 71 -13.50 -15.11 -10.76
C ASP A 71 -13.04 -13.67 -10.99
N GLY A 72 -11.77 -13.48 -11.33
CA GLY A 72 -11.21 -12.15 -11.61
C GLY A 72 -11.02 -11.28 -10.37
N ARG A 73 -11.01 -11.89 -9.19
CA ARG A 73 -10.78 -11.21 -7.93
C ARG A 73 -9.64 -11.85 -7.15
N ILE A 74 -8.89 -11.02 -6.46
CA ILE A 74 -7.79 -11.45 -5.61
C ILE A 74 -8.03 -10.90 -4.21
N ALA A 75 -7.97 -11.78 -3.21
CA ALA A 75 -7.88 -11.40 -1.81
C ALA A 75 -6.42 -11.51 -1.39
N LEU A 76 -5.87 -10.46 -0.79
CA LEU A 76 -4.48 -10.37 -0.40
C LEU A 76 -4.37 -9.80 1.00
N ALA A 77 -3.84 -10.58 1.93
CA ALA A 77 -3.51 -10.12 3.27
C ALA A 77 -1.99 -10.05 3.42
N VAL A 78 -1.48 -8.91 3.85
CA VAL A 78 -0.05 -8.68 4.03
C VAL A 78 0.24 -8.13 5.42
N ARG A 79 1.48 -8.35 5.84
CA ARG A 79 2.08 -7.74 7.04
C ARG A 79 3.25 -6.92 6.58
N MET A 80 3.21 -5.64 6.87
CA MET A 80 4.29 -4.72 6.57
C MET A 80 5.00 -4.33 7.86
N ARG A 81 6.32 -4.30 7.85
CA ARG A 81 7.17 -3.81 8.94
C ARG A 81 8.07 -2.72 8.42
N GLY A 82 8.38 -1.73 9.26
CA GLY A 82 9.30 -0.67 8.91
C GLY A 82 9.58 0.25 10.08
N ARG A 83 10.63 1.02 9.97
CA ARG A 83 10.97 2.06 10.95
C ARG A 83 10.33 3.36 10.52
N HIS A 84 9.59 3.98 11.43
CA HIS A 84 8.91 5.24 11.19
C HIS A 84 9.91 6.39 11.22
N VAL A 85 10.28 6.89 10.05
CA VAL A 85 11.30 7.94 9.87
C VAL A 85 10.79 9.19 9.18
N GLY A 86 9.63 9.14 8.54
CA GLY A 86 8.98 10.28 7.90
C GLY A 86 7.63 10.58 8.51
N ALA A 87 7.11 11.79 8.31
CA ALA A 87 5.78 12.15 8.80
C ALA A 87 4.72 11.22 8.23
N LEU A 88 3.84 10.69 9.08
CA LEU A 88 2.73 9.81 8.69
C LEU A 88 1.45 10.63 8.60
N ALA A 89 0.83 10.67 7.43
CA ALA A 89 -0.50 11.25 7.27
C ALA A 89 -1.57 10.28 7.80
N THR A 90 -2.47 10.76 8.64
CA THR A 90 -3.59 9.97 9.15
C THR A 90 -4.88 10.80 9.09
N PRO A 91 -6.06 10.15 9.15
CA PRO A 91 -7.33 10.89 9.23
C PRO A 91 -7.44 11.81 10.46
N LEU A 92 -6.64 11.56 11.49
CA LEU A 92 -6.63 12.35 12.73
C LEU A 92 -5.54 13.43 12.73
N GLY A 93 -4.79 13.55 11.65
CA GLY A 93 -3.69 14.49 11.51
C GLY A 93 -2.34 13.81 11.32
N PRO A 94 -1.27 14.56 11.06
CA PRO A 94 0.04 14.00 10.84
C PRO A 94 0.69 13.54 12.15
N VAL A 95 1.44 12.45 12.08
CA VAL A 95 2.30 11.96 13.16
C VAL A 95 3.75 12.19 12.80
N ALA A 96 4.45 12.99 13.60
CA ALA A 96 5.88 13.26 13.40
C ALA A 96 6.70 11.97 13.52
N PRO A 97 7.87 11.88 12.86
CA PRO A 97 8.72 10.69 12.92
C PRO A 97 9.07 10.29 14.36
N THR A 98 8.87 9.01 14.69
CA THR A 98 9.12 8.48 16.05
C THR A 98 10.40 7.65 16.14
N GLY A 99 10.94 7.17 15.01
CA GLY A 99 12.04 6.23 14.97
C GLY A 99 11.68 4.82 15.41
N ARG A 100 10.40 4.54 15.68
CA ARG A 100 9.94 3.23 16.15
C ARG A 100 9.79 2.24 15.01
N MET A 101 10.08 0.99 15.27
CA MET A 101 9.68 -0.12 14.40
C MET A 101 8.19 -0.36 14.59
N VAL A 102 7.48 -0.45 13.48
CA VAL A 102 6.04 -0.74 13.47
C VAL A 102 5.72 -1.91 12.57
N GLU A 103 4.58 -2.53 12.84
CA GLU A 103 4.02 -3.59 12.03
C GLU A 103 2.55 -3.26 11.77
N ILE A 104 2.15 -3.33 10.51
CA ILE A 104 0.76 -3.09 10.11
C ILE A 104 0.26 -4.22 9.22
N ARG A 105 -0.97 -4.65 9.47
CA ARG A 105 -1.68 -5.58 8.61
C ARG A 105 -2.57 -4.83 7.65
N VAL A 106 -2.56 -5.26 6.40
CA VAL A 106 -3.37 -4.70 5.32
C VAL A 106 -4.11 -5.83 4.62
N ILE A 107 -5.38 -5.62 4.36
CA ILE A 107 -6.18 -6.54 3.55
C ILE A 107 -6.65 -5.77 2.31
N ASP A 108 -6.35 -6.34 1.15
CA ASP A 108 -6.77 -5.80 -0.14
C ASP A 108 -7.69 -6.79 -0.84
N LEU A 109 -8.77 -6.28 -1.40
CA LEU A 109 -9.60 -6.99 -2.35
C LEU A 109 -9.43 -6.32 -3.70
N LEU A 110 -8.89 -7.06 -4.67
CA LEU A 110 -8.56 -6.54 -5.99
C LEU A 110 -9.54 -7.09 -7.02
N THR A 111 -10.05 -6.21 -7.88
CA THR A 111 -10.77 -6.61 -9.09
C THR A 111 -9.82 -6.52 -10.27
N VAL A 112 -9.71 -7.60 -11.03
CA VAL A 112 -8.84 -7.70 -12.21
C VAL A 112 -9.69 -7.73 -13.46
N SER A 113 -9.39 -6.86 -14.41
CA SER A 113 -10.07 -6.77 -15.69
C SER A 113 -9.06 -6.50 -16.78
N GLY A 114 -9.07 -7.30 -17.84
CA GLY A 114 -8.10 -7.16 -18.94
C GLY A 114 -6.64 -7.31 -18.48
N GLY A 115 -6.38 -8.14 -17.49
CA GLY A 115 -5.03 -8.36 -16.96
C GLY A 115 -4.50 -7.26 -16.04
N ARG A 116 -5.31 -6.24 -15.72
CA ARG A 116 -4.93 -5.13 -14.84
C ARG A 116 -5.88 -5.02 -13.66
N VAL A 117 -5.37 -4.49 -12.57
CA VAL A 117 -6.20 -4.15 -11.41
C VAL A 117 -7.03 -2.92 -11.74
N SER A 118 -8.35 -3.05 -11.73
CA SER A 118 -9.28 -1.97 -12.05
C SER A 118 -9.94 -1.36 -10.80
N ALA A 119 -10.02 -2.12 -9.71
CA ALA A 119 -10.59 -1.64 -8.46
C ALA A 119 -9.90 -2.31 -7.28
N ILE A 120 -9.80 -1.56 -6.19
CA ILE A 120 -9.17 -1.98 -4.94
C ILE A 120 -10.08 -1.57 -3.79
N THR A 121 -10.41 -2.52 -2.92
CA THR A 121 -10.89 -2.22 -1.58
C THR A 121 -9.75 -2.53 -0.63
N THR A 122 -9.25 -1.54 0.09
CA THR A 122 -8.10 -1.70 0.97
C THR A 122 -8.44 -1.26 2.38
N LEU A 123 -7.99 -2.04 3.36
CA LEU A 123 -8.18 -1.74 4.77
C LEU A 123 -6.91 -2.09 5.54
N SER A 124 -6.40 -1.13 6.28
CA SER A 124 -5.26 -1.33 7.15
C SER A 124 -5.64 -1.13 8.61
N ASP A 125 -4.92 -1.80 9.51
CA ASP A 125 -5.12 -1.70 10.96
C ASP A 125 -4.47 -0.42 11.50
N GLU A 126 -5.08 0.72 11.17
CA GLU A 126 -4.57 2.04 11.56
C GLU A 126 -4.60 2.26 13.07
N LEU A 127 -5.58 1.71 13.76
CA LEU A 127 -5.65 1.86 15.23
C LEU A 127 -4.45 1.18 15.90
N SER A 128 -4.08 -0.02 15.47
CA SER A 128 -2.87 -0.68 15.96
C SER A 128 -1.61 0.13 15.64
N LEU A 129 -1.52 0.68 14.44
CA LEU A 129 -0.39 1.52 14.04
C LEU A 129 -0.26 2.75 14.95
N LEU A 130 -1.35 3.48 15.16
CA LEU A 130 -1.36 4.67 16.00
C LEU A 130 -0.99 4.33 17.46
N ARG A 131 -1.46 3.19 17.96
CA ARG A 131 -1.09 2.70 19.28
C ARG A 131 0.40 2.39 19.39
N GLN A 132 0.98 1.72 18.38
CA GLN A 132 2.41 1.42 18.34
C GLN A 132 3.27 2.68 18.32
N LEU A 133 2.76 3.76 17.72
CA LEU A 133 3.42 5.06 17.64
C LEU A 133 3.14 5.94 18.88
N ASP A 134 2.36 5.44 19.83
CA ASP A 134 1.91 6.21 20.99
C ASP A 134 1.20 7.51 20.60
N ALA A 135 0.44 7.45 19.50
CA ALA A 135 -0.21 8.61 18.89
C ALA A 135 -1.71 8.69 19.17
N VAL A 136 -2.25 7.73 19.91
CA VAL A 136 -3.68 7.68 20.26
C VAL A 136 -3.86 7.17 21.69
N ALA A 137 -4.86 7.72 22.37
CA ALA A 137 -5.25 7.28 23.69
C ALA A 137 -6.78 7.43 23.82
N LEU A 138 -7.38 6.64 24.71
CA LEU A 138 -8.77 6.81 25.09
C LEU A 138 -8.93 8.01 26.03
N ILE A 139 -9.96 8.77 25.81
CA ILE A 139 -10.30 9.93 26.64
C ILE A 139 -11.05 9.47 27.87
#